data_09a9a6c64ba379addadd50a6cdcfbed6
#
_entry.id   09a9a6c64ba379addadd50a6cdcfbed6
#
_cell.length_a   1.000
_cell.length_b   1.000
_cell.length_c   1.000
_cell.angle_alpha   90.00
_cell.angle_beta   90.00
_cell.angle_gamma   90.00
#
_symmetry.space_group_name_H-M   'P 1'
#
loop_
_entity.id
_entity.type
_entity.pdbx_description
1 polymer ?
#
loop_
_entity_poly.entity_id
_entity_poly.type
_entity_poly.pdbx_seq_one_letter_code
_entity_poly.pdbx_strand_id
1 'polypeptide(L)'
;MIKNIIKQVWNQRRMNGWILLELIIAGFFLWTVIDPVYILMVNRFTPAGYEEEGRFVLSMGAYGNNHAKRDTTVTSEQEKEAFLHALRQLRNCPEVESVSMASNSSFPNGGSWSGRQFFPDTARIKEKDNFVHAQIYEYVSLEGGNIFQTYGMKDALTGGDIIVPEDAGVRNLYFVSESFAKNAFGTIDVVGKKIYTHKKKAYEIAGVFKDYKHREYQPPSPLIV
;
A
#
# COMPACT_ATOMS: atom_id res chain seq x y z
N MET A 1 -39.89 -45.29 4.64
CA MET A 1 -39.38 -44.52 5.77
C MET A 1 -39.25 -43.02 5.45
N ILE A 2 -38.48 -42.60 4.46
CA ILE A 2 -38.26 -41.20 4.06
C ILE A 2 -39.57 -40.45 3.75
N LYS A 3 -40.51 -41.08 3.02
CA LYS A 3 -41.82 -40.49 2.66
C LYS A 3 -42.65 -40.06 3.87
N ASN A 4 -42.59 -40.85 4.96
CA ASN A 4 -43.33 -40.55 6.19
C ASN A 4 -42.68 -39.40 6.96
N ILE A 5 -41.35 -39.31 6.94
CA ILE A 5 -40.60 -38.20 7.54
C ILE A 5 -40.97 -36.89 6.82
N ILE A 6 -40.95 -36.88 5.48
CA ILE A 6 -41.30 -35.69 4.71
C ILE A 6 -42.75 -35.27 4.97
N LYS A 7 -43.67 -36.20 5.05
CA LYS A 7 -45.07 -35.92 5.38
C LYS A 7 -45.27 -35.32 6.77
N GLN A 8 -44.49 -35.81 7.74
CA GLN A 8 -44.51 -35.33 9.12
C GLN A 8 -43.92 -33.91 9.19
N VAL A 9 -42.81 -33.66 8.54
CA VAL A 9 -42.18 -32.32 8.40
C VAL A 9 -43.17 -31.34 7.79
N TRP A 10 -43.90 -31.76 6.73
CA TRP A 10 -44.86 -30.87 6.03
C TRP A 10 -46.10 -30.57 6.91
N ASN A 11 -46.57 -31.54 7.67
CA ASN A 11 -47.72 -31.32 8.62
C ASN A 11 -47.33 -30.34 9.73
N GLN A 12 -46.11 -30.31 10.15
CA GLN A 12 -45.59 -29.40 11.19
C GLN A 12 -44.91 -28.16 10.62
N ARG A 13 -45.24 -27.80 9.38
CA ARG A 13 -44.55 -26.73 8.64
C ARG A 13 -44.50 -25.37 9.36
N ARG A 14 -45.50 -25.02 10.17
CA ARG A 14 -45.52 -23.75 10.93
C ARG A 14 -44.44 -23.76 12.04
N MET A 15 -44.30 -24.83 12.77
CA MET A 15 -43.34 -24.96 13.84
C MET A 15 -41.92 -25.16 13.25
N ASN A 16 -41.80 -26.04 12.25
CA ASN A 16 -40.54 -26.25 11.54
C ASN A 16 -40.06 -25.01 10.82
N GLY A 17 -40.97 -24.19 10.28
CA GLY A 17 -40.66 -22.91 9.65
C GLY A 17 -40.09 -21.90 10.64
N TRP A 18 -40.60 -21.88 11.86
CA TRP A 18 -40.06 -21.00 12.91
C TRP A 18 -38.64 -21.44 13.32
N ILE A 19 -38.42 -22.71 13.53
CA ILE A 19 -37.08 -23.25 13.82
C ILE A 19 -36.10 -22.98 12.70
N LEU A 20 -36.53 -23.13 11.44
CA LEU A 20 -35.71 -22.79 10.27
C LEU A 20 -35.32 -21.32 10.26
N LEU A 21 -36.28 -20.43 10.56
CA LEU A 21 -36.03 -18.99 10.65
C LEU A 21 -35.02 -18.67 11.75
N GLU A 22 -35.15 -19.27 12.92
CA GLU A 22 -34.19 -19.11 14.04
C GLU A 22 -32.79 -19.59 13.63
N LEU A 23 -32.68 -20.73 12.95
CA LEU A 23 -31.39 -21.23 12.45
C LEU A 23 -30.76 -20.34 11.41
N ILE A 24 -31.56 -19.75 10.50
CA ILE A 24 -31.06 -18.78 9.52
C ILE A 24 -30.55 -17.52 10.21
N ILE A 25 -31.31 -17.00 11.18
CA ILE A 25 -30.91 -15.81 11.94
C ILE A 25 -29.64 -16.10 12.75
N ALA A 26 -29.60 -17.23 13.47
CA ALA A 26 -28.43 -17.65 14.23
C ALA A 26 -27.20 -17.85 13.31
N GLY A 27 -27.38 -18.49 12.16
CA GLY A 27 -26.32 -18.68 11.15
C GLY A 27 -25.80 -17.36 10.60
N PHE A 28 -26.69 -16.41 10.34
CA PHE A 28 -26.30 -15.08 9.90
C PHE A 28 -25.45 -14.34 10.95
N PHE A 29 -25.89 -14.34 12.21
CA PHE A 29 -25.10 -13.75 13.30
C PHE A 29 -23.77 -14.46 13.49
N LEU A 30 -23.75 -15.77 13.43
CA LEU A 30 -22.50 -16.54 13.52
C LEU A 30 -21.53 -16.17 12.39
N TRP A 31 -22.02 -16.07 11.16
CA TRP A 31 -21.23 -15.65 10.01
C TRP A 31 -20.64 -14.25 10.18
N THR A 32 -21.44 -13.27 10.63
CA THR A 32 -20.98 -11.89 10.83
C THR A 32 -19.87 -11.78 11.89
N VAL A 33 -19.72 -12.76 12.77
CA VAL A 33 -18.63 -12.81 13.75
C VAL A 33 -17.43 -13.61 13.22
N ILE A 34 -17.69 -14.77 12.63
CA ILE A 34 -16.62 -15.69 12.19
C ILE A 34 -15.83 -15.09 11.02
N ASP A 35 -16.50 -14.50 10.03
CA ASP A 35 -15.85 -14.00 8.82
C ASP A 35 -14.84 -12.89 9.11
N PRO A 36 -15.14 -11.82 9.87
CA PRO A 36 -14.15 -10.80 10.24
C PRO A 36 -13.00 -11.37 11.08
N VAL A 37 -13.28 -12.27 12.01
CA VAL A 37 -12.24 -12.90 12.82
C VAL A 37 -11.30 -13.74 11.96
N TYR A 38 -11.84 -14.51 11.02
CA TYR A 38 -11.05 -15.28 10.07
C TYR A 38 -10.16 -14.37 9.21
N ILE A 39 -10.72 -13.30 8.65
CA ILE A 39 -9.97 -12.31 7.84
C ILE A 39 -8.86 -11.67 8.66
N LEU A 40 -9.14 -11.25 9.88
CA LEU A 40 -8.13 -10.68 10.78
C LEU A 40 -7.01 -11.67 11.10
N MET A 41 -7.35 -12.92 11.38
CA MET A 41 -6.36 -13.98 11.63
C MET A 41 -5.48 -14.21 10.40
N VAL A 42 -6.08 -14.41 9.23
CA VAL A 42 -5.33 -14.61 7.98
C VAL A 42 -4.41 -13.43 7.72
N ASN A 43 -4.90 -12.20 7.87
CA ASN A 43 -4.09 -11.02 7.67
C ASN A 43 -2.94 -10.93 8.69
N ARG A 44 -3.17 -11.26 9.95
CA ARG A 44 -2.11 -11.22 10.98
C ARG A 44 -0.98 -12.21 10.70
N PHE A 45 -1.31 -13.41 10.23
CA PHE A 45 -0.31 -14.46 9.96
C PHE A 45 0.33 -14.34 8.58
N THR A 46 -0.19 -13.51 7.68
CA THR A 46 0.46 -13.22 6.40
C THR A 46 1.67 -12.31 6.63
N PRO A 47 2.86 -12.61 6.09
CA PRO A 47 4.04 -11.76 6.24
C PRO A 47 3.78 -10.32 5.78
N ALA A 48 4.39 -9.37 6.48
CA ALA A 48 4.26 -7.95 6.14
C ALA A 48 4.87 -7.61 4.77
N GLY A 49 5.89 -8.35 4.35
CA GLY A 49 6.60 -8.11 3.09
C GLY A 49 7.71 -7.06 3.21
N TYR A 50 7.98 -6.57 4.41
CA TYR A 50 9.05 -5.63 4.74
C TYR A 50 9.55 -5.90 6.16
N GLU A 51 10.71 -5.33 6.49
CA GLU A 51 11.33 -5.45 7.81
C GLU A 51 10.89 -4.29 8.70
N GLU A 52 10.44 -4.59 9.92
CA GLU A 52 10.02 -3.60 10.91
C GLU A 52 11.05 -3.40 12.02
N GLU A 53 11.77 -4.45 12.37
CA GLU A 53 12.71 -4.45 13.47
C GLU A 53 13.85 -3.45 13.22
N GLY A 54 14.17 -2.64 14.24
CA GLY A 54 15.22 -1.63 14.15
C GLY A 54 14.89 -0.41 13.29
N ARG A 55 13.62 -0.22 12.86
CA ARG A 55 13.20 0.96 12.08
C ARG A 55 12.56 2.00 12.98
N PHE A 56 12.94 3.25 12.76
CA PHE A 56 12.43 4.39 13.51
C PHE A 56 11.90 5.45 12.55
N VAL A 57 10.77 6.05 12.92
CA VAL A 57 10.20 7.17 12.17
C VAL A 57 10.51 8.46 12.94
N LEU A 58 11.25 9.35 12.30
CA LEU A 58 11.52 10.69 12.78
C LEU A 58 10.64 11.68 12.01
N SER A 59 9.84 12.44 12.74
CA SER A 59 9.06 13.53 12.14
C SER A 59 9.83 14.83 12.32
N MET A 60 10.19 15.44 11.20
CA MET A 60 10.84 16.74 11.17
C MET A 60 9.98 17.72 10.40
N GLY A 61 9.88 18.95 10.86
CA GLY A 61 9.12 20.00 10.19
C GLY A 61 9.37 21.36 10.79
N ALA A 62 9.15 22.39 9.99
CA ALA A 62 9.15 23.76 10.48
C ALA A 62 7.85 24.06 11.26
N TYR A 63 7.95 24.91 12.24
CA TYR A 63 6.76 25.43 12.91
C TYR A 63 5.84 26.15 11.92
N GLY A 64 4.53 25.94 12.05
CA GLY A 64 3.55 26.67 11.24
C GLY A 64 3.67 28.18 11.40
N ASN A 65 3.24 28.95 10.40
CA ASN A 65 3.40 30.40 10.35
C ASN A 65 2.83 31.16 11.58
N ASN A 66 1.86 30.58 12.27
CA ASN A 66 1.22 31.18 13.45
C ASN A 66 1.79 30.66 14.77
N HIS A 67 2.85 29.85 14.74
CA HIS A 67 3.42 29.27 15.95
C HIS A 67 4.40 30.26 16.61
N ALA A 68 4.30 30.42 17.94
CA ALA A 68 5.11 31.39 18.70
C ALA A 68 6.65 31.20 18.58
N LYS A 69 7.09 29.97 18.25
CA LYS A 69 8.50 29.65 18.03
C LYS A 69 8.92 29.72 16.56
N ARG A 70 8.03 30.14 15.65
CA ARG A 70 8.36 30.30 14.24
C ARG A 70 9.28 31.51 14.08
N ASP A 71 10.48 31.26 13.55
CA ASP A 71 11.35 32.33 13.10
C ASP A 71 10.95 32.72 11.68
N THR A 72 10.37 33.91 11.55
CA THR A 72 9.90 34.45 10.27
C THR A 72 11.02 35.05 9.42
N THR A 73 12.24 35.14 9.93
CA THR A 73 13.41 35.63 9.20
C THR A 73 14.10 34.54 8.40
N VAL A 74 13.81 33.28 8.70
CA VAL A 74 14.38 32.13 8.00
C VAL A 74 13.68 31.93 6.66
N THR A 75 14.47 31.89 5.58
CA THR A 75 13.97 31.65 4.23
C THR A 75 13.69 30.16 3.99
N SER A 76 12.89 29.85 2.95
CA SER A 76 12.61 28.46 2.57
C SER A 76 13.88 27.69 2.17
N GLU A 77 14.86 28.38 1.58
CA GLU A 77 16.16 27.80 1.25
C GLU A 77 16.95 27.42 2.50
N GLN A 78 16.96 28.29 3.50
CA GLN A 78 17.63 28.00 4.77
C GLN A 78 16.96 26.85 5.52
N GLU A 79 15.63 26.75 5.50
CA GLU A 79 14.90 25.62 6.06
C GLU A 79 15.27 24.31 5.36
N LYS A 80 15.32 24.33 4.02
CA LYS A 80 15.72 23.20 3.22
C LYS A 80 17.15 22.76 3.53
N GLU A 81 18.09 23.71 3.57
CA GLU A 81 19.49 23.42 3.92
C GLU A 81 19.64 22.84 5.34
N ALA A 82 18.94 23.39 6.32
CA ALA A 82 18.94 22.86 7.69
C ALA A 82 18.40 21.43 7.73
N PHE A 83 17.36 21.15 6.98
CA PHE A 83 16.78 19.81 6.84
C PHE A 83 17.77 18.82 6.19
N LEU A 84 18.39 19.20 5.08
CA LEU A 84 19.39 18.38 4.40
C LEU A 84 20.61 18.13 5.28
N HIS A 85 21.05 19.15 6.03
CA HIS A 85 22.14 19.01 6.99
C HIS A 85 21.80 17.98 8.08
N ALA A 86 20.60 18.05 8.68
CA ALA A 86 20.16 17.07 9.65
C ALA A 86 20.10 15.65 9.08
N LEU A 87 19.63 15.50 7.83
CA LEU A 87 19.59 14.23 7.11
C LEU A 87 20.99 13.64 6.92
N ARG A 88 21.95 14.48 6.51
CA ARG A 88 23.37 14.07 6.36
C ARG A 88 23.98 13.65 7.69
N GLN A 89 23.68 14.36 8.78
CA GLN A 89 24.14 13.98 10.10
C GLN A 89 23.58 12.62 10.55
N LEU A 90 22.31 12.36 10.32
CA LEU A 90 21.70 11.06 10.62
C LEU A 90 22.39 9.92 9.83
N ARG A 91 22.71 10.13 8.56
CA ARG A 91 23.41 9.14 7.73
C ARG A 91 24.84 8.89 8.17
N ASN A 92 25.50 9.88 8.73
CA ASN A 92 26.86 9.76 9.21
C ASN A 92 26.95 9.14 10.63
N CYS A 93 25.81 8.87 11.29
CA CYS A 93 25.81 8.15 12.56
C CYS A 93 26.19 6.68 12.31
N PRO A 94 27.21 6.14 12.99
CA PRO A 94 27.67 4.76 12.79
C PRO A 94 26.60 3.70 13.07
N GLU A 95 25.63 4.03 13.92
CA GLU A 95 24.54 3.15 14.32
C GLU A 95 23.37 3.17 13.32
N VAL A 96 23.40 4.06 12.31
CA VAL A 96 22.35 4.22 11.31
C VAL A 96 22.76 3.58 10.00
N GLU A 97 22.13 2.48 9.66
CA GLU A 97 22.42 1.72 8.46
C GLU A 97 21.88 2.39 7.18
N SER A 98 20.67 2.92 7.24
CA SER A 98 20.05 3.62 6.10
C SER A 98 19.07 4.68 6.56
N VAL A 99 18.91 5.73 5.77
CA VAL A 99 17.93 6.80 6.00
C VAL A 99 17.18 7.06 4.70
N SER A 100 15.87 7.01 4.77
CA SER A 100 14.99 7.40 3.66
C SER A 100 13.97 8.43 4.13
N MET A 101 13.44 9.17 3.19
CA MET A 101 12.46 10.21 3.46
C MET A 101 11.14 9.90 2.77
N ALA A 102 10.05 9.93 3.52
CA ALA A 102 8.71 9.74 3.00
C ALA A 102 7.88 11.02 3.17
N SER A 103 7.08 11.35 2.18
CA SER A 103 6.14 12.46 2.24
C SER A 103 4.91 12.06 3.05
N ASN A 104 4.45 12.98 3.91
CA ASN A 104 3.14 12.87 4.59
C ASN A 104 2.82 11.49 5.22
N SER A 105 3.77 10.86 5.89
CA SER A 105 3.56 9.53 6.47
C SER A 105 3.26 8.43 5.44
N SER A 106 3.78 8.56 4.23
CA SER A 106 3.70 7.56 3.16
C SER A 106 4.69 6.43 3.38
N PHE A 107 4.60 5.71 4.48
CA PHE A 107 5.45 4.56 4.83
C PHE A 107 4.57 3.43 5.37
N PRO A 108 5.06 2.20 5.43
CA PRO A 108 4.31 1.08 6.00
C PRO A 108 3.79 1.40 7.40
N ASN A 109 2.55 1.07 7.68
CA ASN A 109 1.79 1.48 8.88
C ASN A 109 1.60 3.00 9.05
N GLY A 110 2.01 3.82 8.10
CA GLY A 110 1.78 5.26 8.09
C GLY A 110 0.33 5.65 7.82
N GLY A 111 -0.03 6.90 8.14
CA GLY A 111 -1.42 7.39 8.09
C GLY A 111 -1.89 7.92 6.74
N SER A 112 -0.98 8.30 5.85
CA SER A 112 -1.32 8.98 4.59
C SER A 112 -1.16 8.08 3.38
N TRP A 113 -2.15 8.13 2.51
CA TRP A 113 -2.13 7.46 1.21
C TRP A 113 -3.02 8.24 0.23
N SER A 114 -2.71 8.15 -1.04
CA SER A 114 -3.59 8.61 -2.10
C SER A 114 -3.86 7.48 -3.07
N GLY A 115 -5.11 7.34 -3.50
CA GLY A 115 -5.49 6.32 -4.48
C GLY A 115 -5.76 6.95 -5.84
N ARG A 116 -5.27 6.34 -6.91
CA ARG A 116 -5.55 6.75 -8.29
C ARG A 116 -5.83 5.55 -9.17
N GLN A 117 -6.53 5.83 -10.26
CA GLN A 117 -6.77 4.88 -11.34
C GLN A 117 -5.66 4.99 -12.37
N PHE A 118 -5.09 3.84 -12.73
CA PHE A 118 -4.07 3.73 -13.76
C PHE A 118 -4.52 2.80 -14.86
N PHE A 119 -4.13 3.12 -16.07
CA PHE A 119 -4.47 2.40 -17.28
C PHE A 119 -3.19 1.91 -17.94
N PRO A 120 -3.12 0.64 -18.34
CA PRO A 120 -1.96 0.11 -19.06
C PRO A 120 -1.90 0.61 -20.52
N ASP A 121 -3.03 1.14 -21.05
CA ASP A 121 -3.14 1.65 -22.41
C ASP A 121 -4.04 2.91 -22.44
N THR A 122 -3.68 3.86 -23.31
CA THR A 122 -4.46 5.08 -23.54
C THR A 122 -5.82 4.85 -24.19
N ALA A 123 -5.97 3.77 -24.98
CA ALA A 123 -7.24 3.38 -25.57
C ALA A 123 -8.29 3.03 -24.50
N ARG A 124 -7.87 2.36 -23.44
CA ARG A 124 -8.73 1.91 -22.34
C ARG A 124 -9.27 3.06 -21.47
N ILE A 125 -8.62 4.23 -21.49
CA ILE A 125 -9.10 5.42 -20.77
C ILE A 125 -10.48 5.86 -21.25
N LYS A 126 -10.81 5.64 -22.54
CA LYS A 126 -12.10 5.99 -23.12
C LYS A 126 -13.23 5.06 -22.69
N GLU A 127 -12.92 3.82 -22.45
CA GLU A 127 -13.90 2.77 -22.13
C GLU A 127 -14.31 2.77 -20.66
N LYS A 128 -13.62 3.53 -19.80
CA LYS A 128 -13.78 3.57 -18.33
C LYS A 128 -13.70 2.21 -17.64
N ASP A 129 -13.41 1.16 -18.37
CA ASP A 129 -13.23 -0.21 -17.91
C ASP A 129 -11.75 -0.58 -17.93
N ASN A 130 -11.36 -1.59 -17.14
CA ASN A 130 -9.99 -2.10 -17.08
C ASN A 130 -8.93 -1.12 -16.54
N PHE A 131 -9.27 -0.32 -15.57
CA PHE A 131 -8.27 0.40 -14.78
C PHE A 131 -7.86 -0.42 -13.55
N VAL A 132 -6.64 -0.20 -13.08
CA VAL A 132 -6.19 -0.68 -11.78
C VAL A 132 -6.22 0.47 -10.80
N HIS A 133 -6.96 0.29 -9.72
CA HIS A 133 -6.92 1.23 -8.61
C HIS A 133 -5.69 0.91 -7.76
N ALA A 134 -4.75 1.83 -7.68
CA ALA A 134 -3.55 1.67 -6.88
C ALA A 134 -3.43 2.76 -5.82
N GLN A 135 -2.89 2.39 -4.68
CA GLN A 135 -2.44 3.34 -3.68
C GLN A 135 -1.07 3.88 -4.10
N ILE A 136 -0.88 5.18 -3.96
CA ILE A 136 0.36 5.85 -4.32
C ILE A 136 1.05 6.32 -3.05
N TYR A 137 2.32 6.01 -2.97
CA TYR A 137 3.22 6.49 -1.93
C TYR A 137 4.30 7.34 -2.57
N GLU A 138 4.49 8.54 -2.04
CA GLU A 138 5.50 9.46 -2.52
C GLU A 138 6.69 9.42 -1.58
N TYR A 139 7.81 8.92 -2.09
CA TYR A 139 9.08 8.98 -1.41
C TYR A 139 9.98 10.00 -2.07
N VAL A 140 10.80 10.62 -1.27
CA VAL A 140 11.78 11.57 -1.75
C VAL A 140 13.14 10.90 -1.74
N SER A 141 13.67 10.63 -2.92
CA SER A 141 15.03 10.16 -3.09
C SER A 141 15.99 11.36 -3.03
N LEU A 142 16.32 11.78 -1.81
CA LEU A 142 17.33 12.80 -1.58
C LEU A 142 18.63 12.15 -1.17
N GLU A 143 19.72 12.53 -1.85
CA GLU A 143 21.09 12.13 -1.47
C GLU A 143 21.29 10.62 -1.30
N GLY A 144 20.67 9.80 -2.17
CA GLY A 144 20.83 8.34 -2.14
C GLY A 144 19.94 7.59 -1.15
N GLY A 145 18.94 8.25 -0.55
CA GLY A 145 17.95 7.55 0.26
C GLY A 145 17.07 6.61 -0.57
N ASN A 146 16.99 5.36 -0.16
CA ASN A 146 16.21 4.34 -0.82
C ASN A 146 15.25 3.68 0.17
N ILE A 147 13.95 3.97 0.02
CA ILE A 147 12.92 3.44 0.90
C ILE A 147 12.85 1.90 0.86
N PHE A 148 13.07 1.30 -0.31
CA PHE A 148 13.06 -0.15 -0.47
C PHE A 148 14.18 -0.80 0.35
N GLN A 149 15.37 -0.20 0.32
CA GLN A 149 16.50 -0.64 1.13
C GLN A 149 16.22 -0.45 2.63
N THR A 150 15.68 0.71 3.02
CA THR A 150 15.36 1.00 4.42
C THR A 150 14.40 -0.01 5.03
N TYR A 151 13.46 -0.52 4.25
CA TYR A 151 12.48 -1.53 4.70
C TYR A 151 12.80 -2.95 4.23
N GLY A 152 13.98 -3.22 3.67
CA GLY A 152 14.37 -4.56 3.21
C GLY A 152 13.47 -5.11 2.10
N MET A 153 12.77 -4.24 1.36
CA MET A 153 11.88 -4.65 0.28
C MET A 153 12.67 -5.13 -0.92
N LYS A 154 12.23 -6.23 -1.55
CA LYS A 154 12.95 -6.90 -2.61
C LYS A 154 12.26 -6.77 -3.96
N ASP A 155 13.07 -6.78 -5.00
CA ASP A 155 12.61 -6.86 -6.38
C ASP A 155 11.86 -8.17 -6.62
N ALA A 156 10.72 -8.09 -7.30
CA ALA A 156 9.85 -9.24 -7.53
C ALA A 156 10.37 -10.19 -8.63
N LEU A 157 11.19 -9.69 -9.54
CA LEU A 157 11.75 -10.47 -10.65
C LEU A 157 13.03 -11.19 -10.24
N THR A 158 13.93 -10.48 -9.56
CA THR A 158 15.27 -10.98 -9.23
C THR A 158 15.38 -11.49 -7.81
N GLY A 159 14.50 -11.04 -6.90
CA GLY A 159 14.61 -11.27 -5.45
C GLY A 159 15.74 -10.48 -4.78
N GLY A 160 16.45 -9.66 -5.53
CA GLY A 160 17.54 -8.79 -5.04
C GLY A 160 17.05 -7.44 -4.52
N ASP A 161 18.00 -6.56 -4.28
CA ASP A 161 17.72 -5.20 -3.83
C ASP A 161 17.21 -4.33 -4.99
N ILE A 162 16.33 -3.41 -4.68
CA ILE A 162 15.78 -2.47 -5.66
C ILE A 162 16.71 -1.26 -5.72
N ILE A 163 17.21 -0.98 -6.92
CA ILE A 163 18.03 0.18 -7.21
C ILE A 163 17.13 1.31 -7.71
N VAL A 164 17.10 2.42 -6.98
CA VAL A 164 16.37 3.63 -7.39
C VAL A 164 17.34 4.56 -8.11
N PRO A 165 17.11 4.86 -9.41
CA PRO A 165 17.91 5.85 -10.12
C PRO A 165 17.83 7.23 -9.47
N GLU A 166 18.93 7.98 -9.45
CA GLU A 166 18.96 9.34 -8.87
C GLU A 166 18.01 10.31 -9.60
N ASP A 167 17.79 10.08 -10.89
CA ASP A 167 16.92 10.88 -11.75
C ASP A 167 15.45 10.39 -11.81
N ALA A 168 15.09 9.43 -10.97
CA ALA A 168 13.76 8.78 -11.00
C ALA A 168 12.61 9.81 -10.95
N GLY A 169 12.70 10.81 -10.09
CA GLY A 169 11.69 11.84 -9.95
C GLY A 169 11.59 12.76 -11.17
N VAL A 170 12.71 13.06 -11.82
CA VAL A 170 12.76 13.89 -13.03
C VAL A 170 12.19 13.14 -14.22
N ARG A 171 12.45 11.85 -14.33
CA ARG A 171 11.98 11.00 -15.43
C ARG A 171 10.53 10.55 -15.28
N ASN A 172 9.84 10.89 -14.19
CA ASN A 172 8.51 10.35 -13.86
C ASN A 172 8.51 8.81 -13.87
N LEU A 173 9.50 8.20 -13.24
CA LEU A 173 9.59 6.77 -13.04
C LEU A 173 8.72 6.35 -11.86
N TYR A 174 8.11 5.19 -11.98
CA TYR A 174 7.35 4.58 -10.91
C TYR A 174 7.82 3.15 -10.66
N PHE A 175 7.82 2.76 -9.41
CA PHE A 175 7.94 1.38 -8.99
C PHE A 175 6.55 0.86 -8.66
N VAL A 176 6.24 -0.35 -9.13
CA VAL A 176 4.90 -0.94 -8.95
C VAL A 176 5.00 -2.24 -8.17
N SER A 177 3.97 -2.55 -7.40
CA SER A 177 3.89 -3.83 -6.71
C SER A 177 3.60 -4.98 -7.66
N GLU A 178 3.95 -6.19 -7.24
CA GLU A 178 3.69 -7.42 -8.00
C GLU A 178 2.20 -7.58 -8.33
N SER A 179 1.31 -7.31 -7.37
CA SER A 179 -0.13 -7.36 -7.56
C SER A 179 -0.62 -6.31 -8.56
N PHE A 180 -0.03 -5.10 -8.55
CA PHE A 180 -0.34 -4.09 -9.56
C PHE A 180 0.05 -4.57 -10.96
N ALA A 181 1.26 -5.08 -11.13
CA ALA A 181 1.76 -5.55 -12.43
C ALA A 181 0.89 -6.68 -13.00
N LYS A 182 0.52 -7.65 -12.17
CA LYS A 182 -0.39 -8.75 -12.55
C LYS A 182 -1.78 -8.23 -12.94
N ASN A 183 -2.35 -7.32 -12.17
CA ASN A 183 -3.68 -6.79 -12.43
C ASN A 183 -3.74 -5.91 -13.70
N ALA A 184 -2.68 -5.12 -13.95
CA ALA A 184 -2.63 -4.22 -15.10
C ALA A 184 -2.24 -4.91 -16.40
N PHE A 185 -1.28 -5.85 -16.35
CA PHE A 185 -0.63 -6.41 -17.52
C PHE A 185 -0.70 -7.95 -17.63
N GLY A 186 -1.20 -8.62 -16.60
CA GLY A 186 -1.24 -10.09 -16.54
C GLY A 186 0.13 -10.75 -16.29
N THR A 187 1.18 -9.97 -16.09
CA THR A 187 2.57 -10.44 -15.87
C THR A 187 3.31 -9.51 -14.93
N ILE A 188 4.36 -10.01 -14.29
CA ILE A 188 5.28 -9.19 -13.48
C ILE A 188 6.42 -8.59 -14.29
N ASP A 189 6.68 -9.09 -15.49
CA ASP A 189 7.69 -8.53 -16.40
C ASP A 189 7.13 -7.31 -17.14
N VAL A 190 7.21 -6.17 -16.47
CA VAL A 190 6.62 -4.90 -16.93
C VAL A 190 7.59 -3.73 -16.89
N VAL A 191 8.85 -3.96 -16.54
CA VAL A 191 9.88 -2.91 -16.51
C VAL A 191 10.01 -2.27 -17.90
N GLY A 192 10.08 -0.95 -17.95
CA GLY A 192 10.11 -0.15 -19.18
C GLY A 192 8.74 0.07 -19.84
N LYS A 193 7.68 -0.61 -19.40
CA LYS A 193 6.33 -0.31 -19.87
C LYS A 193 5.81 0.99 -19.28
N LYS A 194 4.80 1.57 -19.93
CA LYS A 194 4.17 2.81 -19.49
C LYS A 194 2.80 2.54 -18.90
N ILE A 195 2.48 3.32 -17.86
CA ILE A 195 1.14 3.41 -17.29
C ILE A 195 0.64 4.85 -17.44
N TYR A 196 -0.66 4.99 -17.49
CA TYR A 196 -1.30 6.27 -17.80
C TYR A 196 -2.31 6.62 -16.72
N THR A 197 -2.35 7.88 -16.33
CA THR A 197 -3.43 8.41 -15.50
C THR A 197 -4.64 8.78 -16.35
N HIS A 198 -5.76 9.05 -15.70
CA HIS A 198 -6.98 9.54 -16.36
C HIS A 198 -6.74 10.80 -17.23
N LYS A 199 -5.77 11.63 -16.84
CA LYS A 199 -5.35 12.83 -17.61
C LYS A 199 -4.35 12.49 -18.74
N LYS A 200 -4.16 11.23 -19.07
CA LYS A 200 -3.21 10.73 -20.08
C LYS A 200 -1.73 11.05 -19.78
N LYS A 201 -1.39 11.43 -18.55
CA LYS A 201 0.00 11.58 -18.17
C LYS A 201 0.61 10.19 -18.11
N ALA A 202 1.72 10.00 -18.82
CA ALA A 202 2.46 8.74 -18.88
C ALA A 202 3.52 8.70 -17.78
N TYR A 203 3.71 7.52 -17.21
CA TYR A 203 4.77 7.20 -16.28
C TYR A 203 5.40 5.88 -16.70
N GLU A 204 6.72 5.79 -16.62
CA GLU A 204 7.46 4.59 -16.94
C GLU A 204 7.66 3.74 -15.69
N ILE A 205 7.50 2.42 -15.82
CA ILE A 205 7.75 1.48 -14.74
C ILE A 205 9.24 1.19 -14.69
N ALA A 206 9.88 1.62 -13.61
CA ALA A 206 11.31 1.43 -13.37
C ALA A 206 11.64 0.09 -12.70
N GLY A 207 10.70 -0.48 -11.97
CA GLY A 207 10.90 -1.75 -11.29
C GLY A 207 9.62 -2.31 -10.70
N VAL A 208 9.68 -3.59 -10.31
CA VAL A 208 8.56 -4.28 -9.67
C VAL A 208 9.01 -4.81 -8.32
N PHE A 209 8.37 -4.38 -7.25
CA PHE A 209 8.67 -4.84 -5.90
C PHE A 209 7.67 -5.91 -5.45
N LYS A 210 8.11 -6.79 -4.54
CA LYS A 210 7.23 -7.77 -3.91
C LYS A 210 6.14 -7.08 -3.12
N ASP A 211 4.94 -7.64 -3.17
CA ASP A 211 3.82 -7.11 -2.42
C ASP A 211 4.13 -6.98 -0.93
N TYR A 212 3.77 -5.86 -0.34
CA TYR A 212 3.83 -5.65 1.09
C TYR A 212 2.50 -5.14 1.63
N LYS A 213 2.26 -5.34 2.91
CA LYS A 213 1.11 -4.79 3.60
C LYS A 213 1.37 -3.34 3.96
N HIS A 214 0.52 -2.46 3.53
CA HIS A 214 0.58 -1.09 4.03
C HIS A 214 0.11 -0.99 5.48
N ARG A 215 -0.85 -1.83 5.87
CA ARG A 215 -1.36 -1.94 7.25
C ARG A 215 -1.45 -3.41 7.66
N GLU A 216 -1.11 -3.70 8.91
CA GLU A 216 -1.09 -5.07 9.43
C GLU A 216 -2.39 -5.84 9.23
N TYR A 217 -3.53 -5.16 9.36
CA TYR A 217 -4.86 -5.77 9.28
C TYR A 217 -5.43 -5.84 7.84
N GLN A 218 -4.70 -5.35 6.86
CA GLN A 218 -5.13 -5.37 5.46
C GLN A 218 -4.26 -6.33 4.64
N PRO A 219 -4.86 -7.02 3.66
CA PRO A 219 -4.07 -7.78 2.70
C PRO A 219 -3.20 -6.82 1.86
N PRO A 220 -2.12 -7.33 1.25
CA PRO A 220 -1.40 -6.58 0.23
C PRO A 220 -2.34 -6.08 -0.86
N SER A 221 -2.14 -4.85 -1.30
CA SER A 221 -2.96 -4.22 -2.33
C SER A 221 -2.07 -3.67 -3.44
N PRO A 222 -2.62 -3.40 -4.64
CA PRO A 222 -1.85 -2.75 -5.70
C PRO A 222 -1.28 -1.41 -5.23
N LEU A 223 0.04 -1.27 -5.31
CA LEU A 223 0.80 -0.12 -4.84
C LEU A 223 1.68 0.44 -5.94
N ILE A 224 1.92 1.75 -5.91
CA ILE A 224 2.86 2.48 -6.74
C ILE A 224 3.70 3.42 -5.87
N VAL A 225 4.98 3.45 -6.14
CA VAL A 225 5.96 4.27 -5.43
C VAL A 225 6.69 5.18 -6.42
#